data_4eab79903d6211a8ab23d3d2f30c87f5
#
_entry.id   4eab79903d6211a8ab23d3d2f30c87f5
#
_cell.length_a   1.000
_cell.length_b   1.000
_cell.length_c   1.000
_cell.angle_alpha   90.00
_cell.angle_beta   90.00
_cell.angle_gamma   90.00
#
_symmetry.space_group_name_H-M   'P 1'
#
loop_
_entity.id
_entity.type
_entity.pdbx_description
1 polymer ?
#
loop_
_entity_poly.entity_id
_entity_poly.type
_entity_poly.pdbx_seq_one_letter_code
_entity_poly.pdbx_strand_id
1 'polypeptide(L)'
;MKSTSPTSDFNGQSVTNGKRTVKIKFIDYWSTLPEELDGYLVMQVLRKHYNVEICDDADYVFYSVMGESHWSVPDRCVKIFCTGENVAPDFNACDYAVGFEWMDYEDRYIRFPNYLFYGNSILPDMEHKHELPENWDLKTEKTGFCSFVVSNHRNKGRNAAFHALCQYKKVDSGGRYLNNIGEVVQDKLAFERKHKFSLRFENGAHSGYTTEKLVQAFAARTVPIYWGDPNVGKVFNKKAFV
;
A
#
# COMPACT_ATOMS: atom_id res chain seq x y z
N MET A 1 -9.78 22.65 33.80
CA MET A 1 -9.94 21.42 33.03
C MET A 1 -10.71 20.42 33.86
N LYS A 2 -11.95 20.09 33.50
CA LYS A 2 -12.73 19.05 34.21
C LYS A 2 -12.21 17.68 33.74
N SER A 3 -11.59 16.93 34.65
CA SER A 3 -11.29 15.51 34.46
C SER A 3 -12.59 14.76 34.37
N THR A 4 -12.98 14.30 33.18
CA THR A 4 -14.11 13.36 33.02
C THR A 4 -13.61 11.97 33.40
N SER A 5 -14.07 11.43 34.51
CA SER A 5 -13.81 10.04 34.88
C SER A 5 -14.39 9.11 33.81
N PRO A 6 -13.73 8.00 33.46
CA PRO A 6 -14.24 7.05 32.50
C PRO A 6 -15.54 6.41 33.03
N THR A 7 -16.54 6.29 32.18
CA THR A 7 -17.75 5.52 32.43
C THR A 7 -17.65 4.17 31.71
N SER A 8 -18.34 3.14 32.17
CA SER A 8 -18.44 1.86 31.45
C SER A 8 -19.72 1.81 30.60
N ASP A 9 -19.66 1.14 29.43
CA ASP A 9 -20.83 0.83 28.61
C ASP A 9 -21.60 -0.39 29.17
N PHE A 10 -22.68 -0.78 28.47
CA PHE A 10 -23.52 -1.93 28.85
C PHE A 10 -22.78 -3.27 28.93
N ASN A 11 -21.56 -3.36 28.37
CA ASN A 11 -20.70 -4.54 28.36
C ASN A 11 -19.50 -4.38 29.35
N GLY A 12 -19.51 -3.34 30.22
CA GLY A 12 -18.44 -3.09 31.17
C GLY A 12 -17.15 -2.50 30.57
N GLN A 13 -17.15 -2.06 29.30
CA GLN A 13 -16.00 -1.46 28.68
C GLN A 13 -15.88 0.02 29.00
N SER A 14 -14.64 0.50 29.20
CA SER A 14 -14.34 1.89 29.52
C SER A 14 -14.72 2.82 28.36
N VAL A 15 -15.50 3.87 28.63
CA VAL A 15 -15.90 4.91 27.67
C VAL A 15 -15.35 6.26 28.14
N THR A 16 -14.57 6.91 27.30
CA THR A 16 -14.04 8.26 27.55
C THR A 16 -14.32 9.13 26.33
N ASN A 17 -14.82 10.35 26.54
CA ASN A 17 -15.23 11.26 25.45
C ASN A 17 -16.21 10.65 24.45
N GLY A 18 -17.11 9.75 24.88
CA GLY A 18 -18.11 9.09 24.04
C GLY A 18 -17.56 7.97 23.16
N LYS A 19 -16.26 7.64 23.24
CA LYS A 19 -15.65 6.52 22.50
C LYS A 19 -15.31 5.37 23.46
N ARG A 20 -15.50 4.14 22.96
CA ARG A 20 -15.06 2.92 23.65
C ARG A 20 -13.55 2.83 23.61
N THR A 21 -12.95 2.29 24.67
CA THR A 21 -11.52 1.97 24.70
C THR A 21 -11.31 0.56 24.14
N VAL A 22 -10.31 0.42 23.27
CA VAL A 22 -9.86 -0.86 22.72
C VAL A 22 -8.38 -1.05 22.97
N LYS A 23 -8.03 -2.22 23.49
CA LYS A 23 -6.63 -2.61 23.77
C LYS A 23 -6.10 -3.37 22.57
N ILE A 24 -5.06 -2.85 21.94
CA ILE A 24 -4.48 -3.43 20.73
C ILE A 24 -2.98 -3.64 20.86
N LYS A 25 -2.45 -4.55 20.04
CA LYS A 25 -1.02 -4.79 19.86
C LYS A 25 -0.72 -5.01 18.38
N PHE A 26 0.45 -4.53 17.94
CA PHE A 26 1.00 -4.84 16.62
C PHE A 26 2.22 -5.74 16.79
N ILE A 27 2.28 -6.81 16.02
CA ILE A 27 3.40 -7.75 15.97
C ILE A 27 3.72 -8.14 14.53
N ASP A 28 4.93 -8.57 14.27
CA ASP A 28 5.36 -9.06 12.95
C ASP A 28 5.16 -8.01 11.83
N TYR A 29 5.16 -6.71 12.16
CA TYR A 29 5.16 -5.57 11.23
C TYR A 29 6.58 -5.11 10.92
N TRP A 30 6.75 -4.24 9.91
CA TRP A 30 8.03 -3.56 9.61
C TRP A 30 8.52 -2.72 10.79
N SER A 31 7.60 -2.11 11.50
CA SER A 31 7.86 -1.43 12.76
C SER A 31 6.69 -1.63 13.70
N THR A 32 7.01 -1.69 14.98
CA THR A 32 6.04 -1.73 16.08
C THR A 32 6.25 -0.58 17.06
N LEU A 33 7.09 0.40 16.69
CA LEU A 33 7.33 1.61 17.48
C LEU A 33 6.06 2.48 17.48
N PRO A 34 5.56 2.91 18.65
CA PRO A 34 4.30 3.65 18.77
C PRO A 34 4.20 4.87 17.84
N GLU A 35 5.28 5.62 17.68
CA GLU A 35 5.38 6.81 16.83
C GLU A 35 5.23 6.49 15.33
N GLU A 36 5.59 5.29 14.90
CA GLU A 36 5.45 4.86 13.51
C GLU A 36 4.09 4.21 13.25
N LEU A 37 3.47 3.60 14.29
CA LEU A 37 2.15 2.99 14.17
C LEU A 37 1.06 4.02 13.82
N ASP A 38 1.18 5.25 14.27
CA ASP A 38 0.22 6.32 13.94
C ASP A 38 0.20 6.66 12.45
N GLY A 39 1.26 6.33 11.71
CA GLY A 39 1.32 6.42 10.25
C GLY A 39 0.51 5.33 9.54
N TYR A 40 0.19 4.22 10.18
CA TYR A 40 -0.59 3.16 9.55
C TYR A 40 -2.06 3.53 9.40
N LEU A 41 -2.61 3.27 8.23
CA LEU A 41 -4.02 3.59 7.93
C LEU A 41 -4.99 2.95 8.93
N VAL A 42 -4.73 1.72 9.37
CA VAL A 42 -5.56 1.02 10.36
C VAL A 42 -5.61 1.81 11.68
N MET A 43 -4.49 2.38 12.15
CA MET A 43 -4.46 3.21 13.34
C MET A 43 -5.25 4.50 13.17
N GLN A 44 -5.10 5.15 12.00
CA GLN A 44 -5.85 6.36 11.68
C GLN A 44 -7.37 6.12 11.70
N VAL A 45 -7.81 4.96 11.18
CA VAL A 45 -9.24 4.57 11.21
C VAL A 45 -9.68 4.25 12.64
N LEU A 46 -8.92 3.45 13.38
CA LEU A 46 -9.27 3.08 14.75
C LEU A 46 -9.41 4.31 15.65
N ARG A 47 -8.45 5.25 15.61
CA ARG A 47 -8.50 6.48 16.43
C ARG A 47 -9.67 7.42 16.11
N LYS A 48 -10.27 7.32 14.92
CA LYS A 48 -11.50 8.06 14.61
C LYS A 48 -12.69 7.56 15.43
N HIS A 49 -12.75 6.26 15.74
CA HIS A 49 -13.92 5.61 16.31
C HIS A 49 -13.71 5.17 17.77
N TYR A 50 -12.47 4.93 18.19
CA TYR A 50 -12.12 4.36 19.48
C TYR A 50 -11.03 5.16 20.20
N ASN A 51 -11.00 5.03 21.53
CA ASN A 51 -9.82 5.33 22.32
C ASN A 51 -8.88 4.13 22.24
N VAL A 52 -7.75 4.27 21.54
CA VAL A 52 -6.83 3.16 21.28
C VAL A 52 -5.74 3.14 22.33
N GLU A 53 -5.64 2.04 23.06
CA GLU A 53 -4.58 1.73 24.01
C GLU A 53 -3.67 0.65 23.40
N ILE A 54 -2.40 0.97 23.20
CA ILE A 54 -1.38 0.02 22.73
C ILE A 54 -0.71 -0.59 23.94
N CYS A 55 -0.89 -1.89 24.17
CA CYS A 55 -0.38 -2.57 25.35
C CYS A 55 -0.13 -4.06 25.11
N ASP A 56 0.63 -4.69 26.02
CA ASP A 56 0.92 -6.13 25.97
C ASP A 56 -0.29 -7.00 26.30
N ASP A 57 -1.15 -6.53 27.21
CA ASP A 57 -2.42 -7.18 27.56
C ASP A 57 -3.53 -6.75 26.61
N ALA A 58 -3.35 -7.03 25.33
CA ALA A 58 -4.26 -6.62 24.27
C ALA A 58 -5.41 -7.63 24.07
N ASP A 59 -6.58 -7.09 23.68
CA ASP A 59 -7.73 -7.87 23.24
C ASP A 59 -7.65 -8.21 21.74
N TYR A 60 -7.06 -7.29 20.96
CA TYR A 60 -6.91 -7.41 19.50
C TYR A 60 -5.43 -7.32 19.11
N VAL A 61 -4.95 -8.29 18.35
CA VAL A 61 -3.58 -8.34 17.89
C VAL A 61 -3.55 -8.24 16.37
N PHE A 62 -3.05 -7.13 15.86
CA PHE A 62 -2.76 -6.96 14.43
C PHE A 62 -1.39 -7.57 14.13
N TYR A 63 -1.32 -8.43 13.11
CA TYR A 63 -0.06 -9.03 12.69
C TYR A 63 0.15 -8.99 11.18
N SER A 64 1.40 -9.03 10.76
CA SER A 64 1.82 -9.03 9.37
C SER A 64 2.77 -10.21 9.10
N VAL A 65 3.70 -10.06 8.16
CA VAL A 65 4.54 -11.15 7.62
C VAL A 65 6.03 -11.00 7.94
N MET A 66 6.40 -10.07 8.85
CA MET A 66 7.81 -9.81 9.17
C MET A 66 8.34 -10.68 10.32
N GLY A 67 7.54 -11.61 10.84
CA GLY A 67 7.90 -12.52 11.91
C GLY A 67 6.90 -13.66 12.06
N GLU A 68 7.05 -14.41 13.15
CA GLU A 68 6.25 -15.57 13.46
C GLU A 68 5.63 -15.49 14.88
N SER A 69 5.66 -14.31 15.51
CA SER A 69 5.19 -14.12 16.89
C SER A 69 3.68 -14.35 17.04
N HIS A 70 2.92 -14.22 15.94
CA HIS A 70 1.48 -14.45 15.91
C HIS A 70 1.07 -15.87 16.29
N TRP A 71 1.96 -16.86 16.13
CA TRP A 71 1.71 -18.24 16.60
C TRP A 71 1.70 -18.39 18.13
N SER A 72 2.32 -17.44 18.84
CA SER A 72 2.39 -17.43 20.30
C SER A 72 1.34 -16.52 20.96
N VAL A 73 0.45 -15.92 20.17
CA VAL A 73 -0.63 -15.07 20.68
C VAL A 73 -1.65 -15.94 21.41
N PRO A 74 -2.05 -15.59 22.66
CA PRO A 74 -3.05 -16.36 23.41
C PRO A 74 -4.41 -16.42 22.68
N ASP A 75 -5.11 -17.56 22.81
CA ASP A 75 -6.42 -17.78 22.17
C ASP A 75 -7.51 -16.80 22.60
N ARG A 76 -7.35 -16.12 23.75
CA ARG A 76 -8.26 -15.07 24.19
C ARG A 76 -8.19 -13.80 23.34
N CYS A 77 -7.13 -13.61 22.59
CA CYS A 77 -6.92 -12.42 21.76
C CYS A 77 -7.46 -12.67 20.37
N VAL A 78 -8.17 -11.68 19.83
CA VAL A 78 -8.61 -11.69 18.43
C VAL A 78 -7.44 -11.34 17.53
N LYS A 79 -7.05 -12.24 16.63
CA LYS A 79 -5.95 -12.09 15.69
C LYS A 79 -6.43 -11.53 14.36
N ILE A 80 -5.87 -10.41 13.93
CA ILE A 80 -6.25 -9.71 12.70
C ILE A 80 -5.03 -9.64 11.79
N PHE A 81 -5.08 -10.36 10.67
CA PHE A 81 -4.05 -10.29 9.65
C PHE A 81 -4.19 -9.03 8.80
N CYS A 82 -3.10 -8.32 8.57
CA CYS A 82 -3.06 -7.18 7.66
C CYS A 82 -1.64 -6.96 7.12
N THR A 83 -1.47 -7.00 5.80
CA THR A 83 -0.15 -6.82 5.19
C THR A 83 -0.21 -6.02 3.89
N GLY A 84 0.87 -5.29 3.58
CA GLY A 84 1.14 -4.70 2.26
C GLY A 84 1.95 -5.61 1.34
N GLU A 85 2.36 -6.80 1.79
CA GLU A 85 3.12 -7.76 1.00
C GLU A 85 2.21 -8.71 0.22
N ASN A 86 2.79 -9.41 -0.77
CA ASN A 86 2.08 -10.36 -1.63
C ASN A 86 1.86 -11.70 -0.92
N VAL A 87 1.10 -11.68 0.16
CA VAL A 87 0.75 -12.84 0.98
C VAL A 87 -0.73 -12.83 1.30
N ALA A 88 -1.41 -13.93 1.01
CA ALA A 88 -2.81 -14.15 1.35
C ALA A 88 -2.97 -14.48 2.85
N PRO A 89 -4.11 -14.15 3.47
CA PRO A 89 -4.38 -14.54 4.85
C PRO A 89 -4.53 -16.06 4.99
N ASP A 90 -4.01 -16.60 6.08
CA ASP A 90 -4.31 -17.98 6.53
C ASP A 90 -5.32 -17.93 7.69
N PHE A 91 -6.55 -18.32 7.42
CA PHE A 91 -7.63 -18.33 8.42
C PHE A 91 -7.52 -19.46 9.47
N ASN A 92 -6.50 -20.30 9.39
CA ASN A 92 -6.10 -21.13 10.51
C ASN A 92 -5.25 -20.36 11.54
N ALA A 93 -4.62 -19.26 11.10
CA ALA A 93 -3.74 -18.43 11.92
C ALA A 93 -4.40 -17.12 12.39
N CYS A 94 -5.48 -16.67 11.74
CA CYS A 94 -6.18 -15.42 12.08
C CYS A 94 -7.69 -15.61 12.22
N ASP A 95 -8.32 -14.76 13.03
CA ASP A 95 -9.78 -14.68 13.16
C ASP A 95 -10.37 -13.79 12.07
N TYR A 96 -9.70 -12.67 11.77
CA TYR A 96 -10.09 -11.69 10.75
C TYR A 96 -8.90 -11.32 9.87
N ALA A 97 -9.18 -10.88 8.66
CA ALA A 97 -8.14 -10.38 7.78
C ALA A 97 -8.56 -9.16 6.95
N VAL A 98 -7.59 -8.27 6.72
CA VAL A 98 -7.65 -7.19 5.75
C VAL A 98 -6.62 -7.50 4.66
N GLY A 99 -7.07 -7.79 3.45
CA GLY A 99 -6.21 -8.24 2.37
C GLY A 99 -6.65 -7.74 1.00
N PHE A 100 -5.89 -8.07 -0.02
CA PHE A 100 -6.10 -7.59 -1.40
C PHE A 100 -6.84 -8.59 -2.31
N GLU A 101 -6.95 -9.85 -1.89
CA GLU A 101 -7.52 -10.92 -2.70
C GLU A 101 -8.99 -10.67 -3.05
N TRP A 102 -9.40 -11.21 -4.20
CA TRP A 102 -10.79 -11.36 -4.56
C TRP A 102 -11.37 -12.57 -3.84
N MET A 103 -11.68 -12.36 -2.56
CA MET A 103 -12.22 -13.37 -1.66
C MET A 103 -13.48 -12.84 -1.01
N ASP A 104 -14.46 -13.70 -0.82
CA ASP A 104 -15.61 -13.50 0.05
C ASP A 104 -15.50 -14.52 1.18
N TYR A 105 -15.39 -14.04 2.41
CA TYR A 105 -15.32 -14.89 3.60
C TYR A 105 -16.15 -14.26 4.72
N GLU A 106 -17.40 -13.93 4.36
CA GLU A 106 -18.40 -13.33 5.24
C GLU A 106 -17.85 -12.09 5.98
N ASP A 107 -18.07 -12.01 7.30
CA ASP A 107 -17.63 -10.90 8.15
C ASP A 107 -16.15 -11.01 8.58
N ARG A 108 -15.46 -12.12 8.25
CA ARG A 108 -14.06 -12.35 8.65
C ARG A 108 -13.04 -11.74 7.69
N TYR A 109 -13.44 -11.28 6.51
CA TYR A 109 -12.53 -10.74 5.51
C TYR A 109 -13.01 -9.40 4.96
N ILE A 110 -12.09 -8.44 4.93
CA ILE A 110 -12.30 -7.14 4.25
C ILE A 110 -11.29 -7.03 3.12
N ARG A 111 -11.79 -6.93 1.88
CA ARG A 111 -10.92 -6.64 0.75
C ARG A 111 -10.49 -5.19 0.77
N PHE A 112 -9.18 -4.98 0.95
CA PHE A 112 -8.55 -3.66 0.92
C PHE A 112 -7.30 -3.71 0.03
N PRO A 113 -7.41 -3.36 -1.26
CA PRO A 113 -6.30 -3.41 -2.20
C PRO A 113 -5.13 -2.53 -1.79
N ASN A 114 -3.91 -3.03 -2.00
CA ASN A 114 -2.69 -2.40 -1.50
C ASN A 114 -2.46 -0.97 -1.99
N TYR A 115 -2.92 -0.59 -3.19
CA TYR A 115 -2.81 0.78 -3.68
C TYR A 115 -3.57 1.79 -2.81
N LEU A 116 -4.56 1.37 -2.04
CA LEU A 116 -5.32 2.25 -1.13
C LEU A 116 -4.52 2.64 0.13
N PHE A 117 -3.53 1.85 0.54
CA PHE A 117 -2.64 2.23 1.65
C PHE A 117 -1.86 3.52 1.36
N TYR A 118 -1.66 3.82 0.08
CA TYR A 118 -0.94 5.00 -0.40
C TYR A 118 -1.88 6.14 -0.83
N GLY A 119 -3.19 5.98 -0.61
CA GLY A 119 -4.22 6.91 -1.09
C GLY A 119 -3.96 8.36 -0.69
N ASN A 120 -3.66 8.62 0.57
CA ASN A 120 -3.44 9.98 1.08
C ASN A 120 -2.30 10.73 0.37
N SER A 121 -1.30 10.03 -0.15
CA SER A 121 -0.17 10.63 -0.87
C SER A 121 -0.35 10.74 -2.39
N ILE A 122 -1.27 9.96 -2.96
CA ILE A 122 -1.44 9.82 -4.42
C ILE A 122 -2.77 10.41 -4.90
N LEU A 123 -3.83 10.33 -4.08
CA LEU A 123 -5.17 10.79 -4.47
C LEU A 123 -5.22 12.26 -4.94
N PRO A 124 -4.56 13.23 -4.28
CA PRO A 124 -4.56 14.61 -4.76
C PRO A 124 -4.07 14.76 -6.20
N ASP A 125 -2.98 14.05 -6.55
CA ASP A 125 -2.46 14.04 -7.92
C ASP A 125 -3.39 13.33 -8.92
N MET A 126 -4.17 12.36 -8.44
CA MET A 126 -5.14 11.62 -9.26
C MET A 126 -6.42 12.43 -9.50
N GLU A 127 -6.90 13.16 -8.51
CA GLU A 127 -8.11 14.00 -8.61
C GLU A 127 -7.94 15.09 -9.67
N HIS A 128 -6.76 15.72 -9.71
CA HIS A 128 -6.44 16.80 -10.64
C HIS A 128 -5.73 16.36 -11.92
N LYS A 129 -5.59 15.06 -12.18
CA LYS A 129 -4.85 14.57 -13.36
C LYS A 129 -5.44 14.97 -14.71
N HIS A 130 -6.72 15.28 -14.78
CA HIS A 130 -7.40 15.76 -15.98
C HIS A 130 -7.23 17.26 -16.20
N GLU A 131 -6.81 18.00 -15.18
CA GLU A 131 -6.54 19.41 -15.26
C GLU A 131 -5.13 19.62 -15.84
N LEU A 132 -5.07 19.86 -17.14
CA LEU A 132 -3.81 20.20 -17.80
C LEU A 132 -3.61 21.70 -17.78
N PRO A 133 -2.38 22.19 -17.56
CA PRO A 133 -2.06 23.60 -17.76
C PRO A 133 -2.45 24.04 -19.16
N GLU A 134 -2.87 25.28 -19.32
CA GLU A 134 -3.33 25.84 -20.62
C GLU A 134 -2.31 25.63 -21.76
N ASN A 135 -1.02 25.72 -21.43
CA ASN A 135 0.08 25.54 -22.38
C ASN A 135 0.72 24.16 -22.35
N TRP A 136 0.00 23.13 -21.82
CA TRP A 136 0.56 21.78 -21.74
C TRP A 136 0.71 21.17 -23.14
N ASP A 137 1.93 20.75 -23.46
CA ASP A 137 2.23 20.03 -24.70
C ASP A 137 2.98 18.74 -24.44
N LEU A 138 2.50 17.65 -25.03
CA LEU A 138 3.06 16.31 -24.83
C LEU A 138 4.54 16.21 -25.21
N LYS A 139 4.99 16.96 -26.23
CA LYS A 139 6.36 16.86 -26.73
C LYS A 139 7.36 17.54 -25.79
N THR A 140 6.96 18.65 -25.19
CA THR A 140 7.79 19.41 -24.25
C THR A 140 7.77 18.82 -22.86
N GLU A 141 6.63 18.32 -22.39
CA GLU A 141 6.47 17.75 -21.06
C GLU A 141 6.99 16.30 -20.94
N LYS A 142 6.86 15.51 -22.00
CA LYS A 142 7.25 14.10 -22.06
C LYS A 142 8.51 13.90 -22.90
N THR A 143 9.64 14.43 -22.42
CA THR A 143 10.94 14.38 -23.13
C THR A 143 11.56 12.97 -23.10
N GLY A 144 11.33 12.20 -22.02
CA GLY A 144 11.79 10.84 -21.85
C GLY A 144 10.87 9.79 -22.50
N PHE A 145 11.44 8.64 -22.88
CA PHE A 145 10.66 7.53 -23.43
C PHE A 145 9.97 6.75 -22.31
N CYS A 146 10.74 6.11 -21.44
CA CYS A 146 10.22 5.27 -20.38
C CYS A 146 11.07 5.42 -19.11
N SER A 147 10.41 5.53 -17.96
CA SER A 147 11.02 5.55 -16.65
C SER A 147 11.04 4.17 -15.99
N PHE A 148 12.07 3.91 -15.19
CA PHE A 148 12.21 2.73 -14.36
C PHE A 148 12.83 3.12 -13.01
N VAL A 149 12.08 2.98 -11.91
CA VAL A 149 12.56 3.37 -10.58
C VAL A 149 12.35 2.21 -9.62
N VAL A 150 13.41 1.44 -9.40
CA VAL A 150 13.38 0.21 -8.63
C VAL A 150 14.62 0.09 -7.74
N SER A 151 14.45 -0.40 -6.52
CA SER A 151 15.55 -0.72 -5.60
C SER A 151 15.74 -2.23 -5.41
N ASN A 152 14.66 -3.03 -5.54
CA ASN A 152 14.70 -4.48 -5.37
C ASN A 152 15.08 -5.18 -6.69
N HIS A 153 16.18 -5.95 -6.67
CA HIS A 153 16.72 -6.69 -7.83
C HIS A 153 16.11 -8.08 -8.05
N ARG A 154 15.30 -8.58 -7.11
CA ARG A 154 14.90 -10.00 -7.07
C ARG A 154 13.93 -10.44 -8.17
N ASN A 155 13.11 -9.52 -8.71
CA ASN A 155 12.15 -9.88 -9.78
C ASN A 155 12.85 -9.99 -11.13
N LYS A 156 13.15 -11.23 -11.56
CA LYS A 156 13.85 -11.54 -12.83
C LYS A 156 13.03 -11.11 -14.06
N GLY A 157 11.69 -11.25 -14.04
CA GLY A 157 10.81 -10.86 -15.15
C GLY A 157 10.84 -9.36 -15.40
N ARG A 158 10.79 -8.55 -14.34
CA ARG A 158 10.91 -7.10 -14.42
C ARG A 158 12.27 -6.68 -14.97
N ASN A 159 13.35 -7.32 -14.52
CA ASN A 159 14.68 -7.01 -15.00
C ASN A 159 14.86 -7.39 -16.48
N ALA A 160 14.33 -8.53 -16.90
CA ALA A 160 14.34 -8.94 -18.33
C ALA A 160 13.53 -7.96 -19.19
N ALA A 161 12.37 -7.51 -18.74
CA ALA A 161 11.57 -6.52 -19.44
C ALA A 161 12.29 -5.17 -19.59
N PHE A 162 12.99 -4.71 -18.54
CA PHE A 162 13.85 -3.53 -18.62
C PHE A 162 14.92 -3.67 -19.70
N HIS A 163 15.69 -4.77 -19.72
CA HIS A 163 16.74 -4.99 -20.69
C HIS A 163 16.20 -5.11 -22.12
N ALA A 164 15.10 -5.83 -22.31
CA ALA A 164 14.45 -5.95 -23.62
C ALA A 164 13.97 -4.58 -24.15
N LEU A 165 13.38 -3.76 -23.27
CA LEU A 165 12.89 -2.44 -23.67
C LEU A 165 14.05 -1.49 -23.98
N CYS A 166 15.19 -1.61 -23.27
CA CYS A 166 16.41 -0.85 -23.57
C CYS A 166 17.01 -1.15 -24.94
N GLN A 167 16.80 -2.35 -25.50
CA GLN A 167 17.23 -2.68 -26.87
C GLN A 167 16.43 -1.91 -27.92
N TYR A 168 15.15 -1.63 -27.64
CA TYR A 168 14.33 -0.82 -28.53
C TYR A 168 14.61 0.68 -28.38
N LYS A 169 14.62 1.18 -27.15
CA LYS A 169 14.86 2.59 -26.85
C LYS A 169 15.31 2.76 -25.41
N LYS A 170 16.21 3.73 -25.15
CA LYS A 170 16.71 4.00 -23.81
C LYS A 170 15.59 4.13 -22.79
N VAL A 171 15.65 3.34 -21.72
CA VAL A 171 14.83 3.47 -20.51
C VAL A 171 15.67 4.18 -19.46
N ASP A 172 15.19 5.29 -18.92
CA ASP A 172 15.89 6.02 -17.87
C ASP A 172 15.59 5.38 -16.52
N SER A 173 16.64 4.82 -15.91
CA SER A 173 16.57 4.12 -14.64
C SER A 173 17.15 4.96 -13.51
N GLY A 174 16.28 5.43 -12.60
CA GLY A 174 16.64 6.31 -11.49
C GLY A 174 16.56 5.64 -10.10
N GLY A 175 16.33 4.34 -10.03
CA GLY A 175 16.34 3.60 -8.76
C GLY A 175 17.75 3.24 -8.27
N ARG A 176 17.84 2.54 -7.13
CA ARG A 176 19.12 2.01 -6.65
C ARG A 176 19.64 0.85 -7.50
N TYR A 177 18.74 0.13 -8.17
CA TYR A 177 19.07 -0.99 -9.02
C TYR A 177 18.98 -0.61 -10.50
N LEU A 178 19.96 -1.04 -11.30
CA LEU A 178 20.11 -0.73 -12.74
C LEU A 178 20.12 0.77 -13.04
N ASN A 179 20.61 1.59 -12.10
CA ASN A 179 20.70 3.04 -12.29
C ASN A 179 21.57 3.39 -13.52
N ASN A 180 21.06 4.23 -14.41
CA ASN A 180 21.78 4.68 -15.60
C ASN A 180 21.71 6.19 -15.84
N ILE A 181 21.23 6.94 -14.84
CA ILE A 181 21.17 8.42 -14.89
C ILE A 181 22.18 9.09 -13.94
N GLY A 182 22.98 8.29 -13.21
CA GLY A 182 24.07 8.78 -12.37
C GLY A 182 23.72 9.05 -10.92
N GLU A 183 22.44 9.26 -10.59
CA GLU A 183 21.96 9.53 -9.24
C GLU A 183 20.67 8.78 -8.91
N VAL A 184 20.41 8.58 -7.63
CA VAL A 184 19.13 8.02 -7.18
C VAL A 184 18.10 9.13 -7.12
N VAL A 185 17.01 8.94 -7.82
CA VAL A 185 15.88 9.88 -7.89
C VAL A 185 15.27 10.10 -6.51
N GLN A 186 15.20 11.35 -6.06
CA GLN A 186 14.59 11.74 -4.79
C GLN A 186 13.08 11.93 -4.94
N ASP A 187 12.63 12.67 -5.97
CA ASP A 187 11.21 12.82 -6.32
C ASP A 187 10.87 11.91 -7.50
N LYS A 188 10.36 10.73 -7.17
CA LYS A 188 9.97 9.72 -8.13
C LYS A 188 8.86 10.21 -9.07
N LEU A 189 7.85 10.92 -8.53
CA LEU A 189 6.71 11.36 -9.30
C LEU A 189 7.12 12.43 -10.34
N ALA A 190 7.91 13.42 -9.92
CA ALA A 190 8.44 14.44 -10.82
C ALA A 190 9.34 13.85 -11.91
N PHE A 191 10.17 12.84 -11.56
CA PHE A 191 10.98 12.14 -12.54
C PHE A 191 10.11 11.43 -13.58
N GLU A 192 9.12 10.68 -13.14
CA GLU A 192 8.22 9.92 -14.00
C GLU A 192 7.37 10.82 -14.90
N ARG A 193 6.94 11.97 -14.41
CA ARG A 193 6.18 12.98 -15.19
C ARG A 193 6.90 13.40 -16.49
N LYS A 194 8.21 13.30 -16.55
CA LYS A 194 9.00 13.62 -17.76
C LYS A 194 8.99 12.50 -18.82
N HIS A 195 8.39 11.34 -18.54
CA HIS A 195 8.41 10.18 -19.42
C HIS A 195 7.03 9.87 -19.99
N LYS A 196 6.98 9.33 -21.21
CA LYS A 196 5.75 8.89 -21.87
C LYS A 196 5.22 7.61 -21.22
N PHE A 197 6.12 6.68 -20.90
CA PHE A 197 5.83 5.40 -20.29
C PHE A 197 6.54 5.24 -18.94
N SER A 198 6.02 4.31 -18.14
CA SER A 198 6.69 3.88 -16.91
C SER A 198 6.58 2.37 -16.76
N LEU A 199 7.71 1.68 -16.56
CA LEU A 199 7.73 0.23 -16.39
C LEU A 199 7.30 -0.13 -14.95
N ARG A 200 6.13 -0.78 -14.83
CA ARG A 200 5.40 -0.98 -13.57
C ARG A 200 5.08 -2.45 -13.31
N PHE A 201 6.12 -3.21 -13.01
CA PHE A 201 5.97 -4.61 -12.63
C PHE A 201 5.88 -4.74 -11.11
N GLU A 202 4.87 -5.45 -10.66
CA GLU A 202 4.75 -5.84 -9.25
C GLU A 202 5.87 -6.82 -8.84
N ASN A 203 6.02 -7.04 -7.55
CA ASN A 203 7.00 -8.01 -7.06
C ASN A 203 6.63 -9.46 -7.40
N GLY A 204 5.36 -9.72 -7.64
CA GLY A 204 4.81 -11.01 -8.05
C GLY A 204 3.45 -10.84 -8.71
N ALA A 205 3.02 -11.83 -9.48
CA ALA A 205 1.66 -11.88 -10.03
C ALA A 205 0.76 -12.63 -9.05
N HIS A 206 -0.28 -11.93 -8.57
CA HIS A 206 -1.31 -12.50 -7.71
C HIS A 206 -2.62 -11.75 -7.95
N SER A 207 -3.73 -12.48 -7.96
CA SER A 207 -5.05 -11.90 -8.17
C SER A 207 -5.42 -10.89 -7.09
N GLY A 208 -5.65 -9.65 -7.49
CA GLY A 208 -5.93 -8.54 -6.57
C GLY A 208 -4.70 -7.77 -6.07
N TYR A 209 -3.48 -8.31 -6.27
CA TYR A 209 -2.25 -7.67 -5.81
C TYR A 209 -1.84 -6.53 -6.75
N THR A 210 -2.48 -5.40 -6.58
CA THR A 210 -2.11 -4.13 -7.23
C THR A 210 -1.65 -3.16 -6.16
N THR A 211 -0.39 -2.70 -6.26
CA THR A 211 0.22 -1.79 -5.30
C THR A 211 0.22 -0.34 -5.81
N GLU A 212 0.91 0.53 -5.10
CA GLU A 212 1.11 1.94 -5.47
C GLU A 212 1.71 2.14 -6.88
N LYS A 213 2.37 1.14 -7.43
CA LYS A 213 3.12 1.26 -8.69
C LYS A 213 2.25 1.69 -9.85
N LEU A 214 1.09 1.08 -10.00
CA LEU A 214 0.16 1.42 -11.09
C LEU A 214 -0.42 2.82 -10.91
N VAL A 215 -0.92 3.13 -9.71
CA VAL A 215 -1.58 4.42 -9.45
C VAL A 215 -0.60 5.59 -9.46
N GLN A 216 0.65 5.39 -9.03
CA GLN A 216 1.71 6.39 -9.16
C GLN A 216 2.01 6.74 -10.63
N ALA A 217 1.99 5.76 -11.54
CA ALA A 217 2.16 6.05 -12.95
C ALA A 217 1.02 6.90 -13.51
N PHE A 218 -0.22 6.63 -13.08
CA PHE A 218 -1.36 7.48 -13.44
C PHE A 218 -1.24 8.90 -12.86
N ALA A 219 -0.83 9.03 -11.60
CA ALA A 219 -0.57 10.33 -10.97
C ALA A 219 0.55 11.11 -11.68
N ALA A 220 1.58 10.40 -12.17
CA ALA A 220 2.62 10.98 -13.02
C ALA A 220 2.18 11.26 -14.45
N ARG A 221 0.92 10.99 -14.82
CA ARG A 221 0.41 11.13 -16.20
C ARG A 221 1.26 10.38 -17.23
N THR A 222 1.77 9.19 -16.85
CA THR A 222 2.50 8.29 -17.76
C THR A 222 1.62 7.10 -18.10
N VAL A 223 1.90 6.45 -19.24
CA VAL A 223 1.27 5.18 -19.58
C VAL A 223 2.03 4.05 -18.90
N PRO A 224 1.43 3.33 -17.93
CA PRO A 224 2.09 2.19 -17.31
C PRO A 224 2.29 1.05 -18.29
N ILE A 225 3.51 0.48 -18.35
CA ILE A 225 3.76 -0.86 -18.88
C ILE A 225 3.68 -1.78 -17.65
N TYR A 226 2.52 -2.42 -17.49
CA TYR A 226 2.16 -3.06 -16.23
C TYR A 226 2.21 -4.59 -16.31
N TRP A 227 2.71 -5.21 -15.25
CA TRP A 227 2.61 -6.63 -15.01
C TRP A 227 2.43 -6.89 -13.51
N GLY A 228 1.49 -7.76 -13.16
CA GLY A 228 1.22 -8.12 -11.76
C GLY A 228 -0.14 -8.78 -11.61
N ASP A 229 -1.14 -8.04 -11.17
CA ASP A 229 -2.48 -8.55 -10.94
C ASP A 229 -3.17 -8.96 -12.26
N PRO A 230 -3.48 -10.26 -12.48
CA PRO A 230 -4.18 -10.71 -13.67
C PRO A 230 -5.63 -10.18 -13.77
N ASN A 231 -6.19 -9.73 -12.64
CA ASN A 231 -7.52 -9.17 -12.54
C ASN A 231 -7.54 -7.62 -12.44
N VAL A 232 -6.43 -6.95 -12.69
CA VAL A 232 -6.31 -5.48 -12.61
C VAL A 232 -7.39 -4.76 -13.41
N GLY A 233 -7.82 -5.32 -14.53
CA GLY A 233 -8.89 -4.78 -15.37
C GLY A 233 -10.30 -4.84 -14.78
N LYS A 234 -10.51 -5.47 -13.62
CA LYS A 234 -11.77 -5.36 -12.86
C LYS A 234 -11.91 -4.02 -12.13
N VAL A 235 -10.78 -3.35 -11.88
CA VAL A 235 -10.73 -2.09 -11.12
C VAL A 235 -10.31 -0.93 -12.01
N PHE A 236 -9.32 -1.15 -12.88
CA PHE A 236 -8.75 -0.10 -13.72
C PHE A 236 -9.14 -0.26 -15.19
N ASN A 237 -9.28 0.87 -15.88
CA ASN A 237 -9.57 0.88 -17.30
C ASN A 237 -8.41 0.24 -18.10
N LYS A 238 -8.66 -0.89 -18.74
CA LYS A 238 -7.67 -1.63 -19.54
C LYS A 238 -7.06 -0.83 -20.71
N LYS A 239 -7.68 0.28 -21.13
CA LYS A 239 -7.16 1.17 -22.15
C LYS A 239 -6.16 2.20 -21.60
N ALA A 240 -6.00 2.28 -20.27
CA ALA A 240 -5.13 3.26 -19.63
C ALA A 240 -3.70 2.75 -19.40
N PHE A 241 -3.42 1.49 -19.67
CA PHE A 241 -2.09 0.86 -19.51
C PHE A 241 -1.86 -0.22 -20.56
N VAL A 242 -0.60 -0.67 -20.68
CA VAL A 242 -0.15 -1.72 -21.59
C VAL A 242 0.34 -2.91 -20.79
#